data_1efae1b8f898cca6d84f361375b966ec
#
_entry.id   1efae1b8f898cca6d84f361375b966ec
#
_cell.length_a   1.000
_cell.length_b   1.000
_cell.length_c   1.000
_cell.angle_alpha   90.00
_cell.angle_beta   90.00
_cell.angle_gamma   90.00
#
_symmetry.space_group_name_H-M   'P 1'
#
loop_
_entity.id
_entity.type
_entity.pdbx_description
1 polymer ?
#
loop_
_entity_poly.entity_id
_entity_poly.type
_entity_poly.pdbx_seq_one_letter_code
_entity_poly.pdbx_strand_id
1 'polypeptide(L)'
;MIINDILKVIYAPHKVFKDIVANPKYLGAILVLVLFIGLSIGYEYSQFSKTYTEQTIPTIDQLGTFTNATALGSDNTTLWRSSSNVALTNNFGDYFNYSVYVAGFGLAPTDPNAYYTLFGNSSLQMSANNTNSIAAALTNTTNVNCGTDGFQNITVILKQVQPQEALQKATLTLYSLGDTNYFQYDLTPSLSNTSTIGQWNNLTITLGPNATGWVSSGAPAWSNITSLTLAFTYPTSSNITIEVGGLFFHGLYQTPIQYNSTGILLQFLQLFSLQFIFSWFILTGLIYVLCRYLMKDAVLWKPLFTAIGFAMMVMVVRALVNLAASLTLPTVYYPFDLSLGVRFDPYAALYFPPEALGSLPAISHTIFNNIDAVTLPFRTIVSGMFLVSYVWLGAVGSMVIGALKPEFSMMKRIALSAISLVIVVVLLIFLVGSV
;
A
#
# COMPACT_ATOMS: atom_id res chain seq x y z
N MET A 1 -6.82 5.24 42.76
CA MET A 1 -7.92 4.28 42.80
C MET A 1 -8.20 3.72 41.41
N ILE A 2 -8.62 4.50 40.42
CA ILE A 2 -8.99 4.01 39.08
C ILE A 2 -7.86 3.28 38.32
N ILE A 3 -6.63 3.82 38.32
CA ILE A 3 -5.48 3.18 37.65
C ILE A 3 -5.18 1.81 38.26
N ASN A 4 -5.27 1.70 39.61
CA ASN A 4 -5.08 0.43 40.28
C ASN A 4 -6.18 -0.59 39.93
N ASP A 5 -7.41 -0.13 39.69
CA ASP A 5 -8.53 -1.00 39.27
C ASP A 5 -8.31 -1.49 37.84
N ILE A 6 -7.82 -0.63 36.94
CA ILE A 6 -7.43 -1.01 35.55
C ILE A 6 -6.37 -2.12 35.59
N LEU A 7 -5.30 -1.96 36.37
CA LEU A 7 -4.25 -2.96 36.48
C LEU A 7 -4.74 -4.27 37.11
N LYS A 8 -5.60 -4.20 38.10
CA LYS A 8 -6.20 -5.38 38.76
C LYS A 8 -7.05 -6.24 37.82
N VAL A 9 -7.63 -5.65 36.75
CA VAL A 9 -8.35 -6.44 35.74
C VAL A 9 -7.46 -7.52 35.12
N ILE A 10 -6.14 -7.30 35.02
CA ILE A 10 -5.22 -8.24 34.41
C ILE A 10 -4.91 -9.41 35.37
N TYR A 11 -4.63 -9.15 36.64
CA TYR A 11 -4.14 -10.18 37.58
C TYR A 11 -5.13 -10.62 38.67
N ALA A 12 -6.19 -9.85 38.92
CA ALA A 12 -7.21 -10.17 39.92
C ALA A 12 -8.64 -9.80 39.48
N PRO A 13 -9.06 -10.20 38.28
CA PRO A 13 -10.33 -9.73 37.66
C PRO A 13 -11.56 -10.04 38.52
N HIS A 14 -11.62 -11.22 39.16
CA HIS A 14 -12.77 -11.63 39.96
C HIS A 14 -13.02 -10.75 41.20
N LYS A 15 -11.97 -10.12 41.74
CA LYS A 15 -12.11 -9.20 42.89
C LYS A 15 -12.51 -7.81 42.40
N VAL A 16 -11.83 -7.29 41.42
CA VAL A 16 -12.04 -5.92 40.91
C VAL A 16 -13.41 -5.74 40.28
N PHE A 17 -13.93 -6.74 39.57
CA PHE A 17 -15.27 -6.60 38.96
C PHE A 17 -16.38 -6.52 39.99
N LYS A 18 -16.27 -7.14 41.15
CA LYS A 18 -17.23 -6.95 42.23
C LYS A 18 -17.27 -5.48 42.69
N ASP A 19 -16.09 -4.86 42.81
CA ASP A 19 -15.98 -3.46 43.22
C ASP A 19 -16.49 -2.51 42.13
N ILE A 20 -16.18 -2.78 40.85
CA ILE A 20 -16.63 -1.97 39.72
C ILE A 20 -18.16 -2.06 39.55
N VAL A 21 -18.74 -3.25 39.71
CA VAL A 21 -20.18 -3.46 39.61
C VAL A 21 -20.92 -2.76 40.76
N ALA A 22 -20.36 -2.79 41.97
CA ALA A 22 -20.93 -2.11 43.13
C ALA A 22 -20.86 -0.57 43.00
N ASN A 23 -19.80 -0.04 42.38
CA ASN A 23 -19.59 1.40 42.22
C ASN A 23 -19.10 1.76 40.78
N PRO A 24 -19.97 1.71 39.79
CA PRO A 24 -19.60 1.86 38.39
C PRO A 24 -19.18 3.29 38.03
N LYS A 25 -17.92 3.46 37.60
CA LYS A 25 -17.31 4.73 37.18
C LYS A 25 -16.82 4.63 35.75
N TYR A 26 -17.42 5.38 34.85
CA TYR A 26 -17.08 5.38 33.41
C TYR A 26 -15.64 5.82 33.10
N LEU A 27 -15.06 6.67 33.95
CA LEU A 27 -13.71 7.22 33.70
C LEU A 27 -12.64 6.15 33.49
N GLY A 28 -12.75 5.00 34.19
CA GLY A 28 -11.80 3.89 34.00
C GLY A 28 -11.92 3.26 32.61
N ALA A 29 -13.14 3.02 32.12
CA ALA A 29 -13.37 2.49 30.78
C ALA A 29 -12.91 3.47 29.69
N ILE A 30 -13.10 4.79 29.91
CA ILE A 30 -12.59 5.83 29.00
C ILE A 30 -11.05 5.84 28.97
N LEU A 31 -10.38 5.69 30.11
CA LEU A 31 -8.91 5.59 30.15
C LEU A 31 -8.41 4.34 29.42
N VAL A 32 -9.11 3.21 29.51
CA VAL A 32 -8.79 1.99 28.74
C VAL A 32 -8.92 2.26 27.24
N LEU A 33 -9.97 2.96 26.78
CA LEU A 33 -10.13 3.39 25.40
C LEU A 33 -8.93 4.24 24.92
N VAL A 34 -8.57 5.27 25.70
CA VAL A 34 -7.47 6.18 25.32
C VAL A 34 -6.13 5.42 25.25
N LEU A 35 -5.87 4.52 26.19
CA LEU A 35 -4.67 3.67 26.18
C LEU A 35 -4.64 2.74 24.96
N PHE A 36 -5.78 2.11 24.63
CA PHE A 36 -5.90 1.25 23.45
C PHE A 36 -5.59 2.02 22.17
N ILE A 37 -6.24 3.18 21.98
CA ILE A 37 -6.03 4.01 20.78
C ILE A 37 -4.57 4.44 20.67
N GLY A 38 -3.97 4.95 21.76
CA GLY A 38 -2.60 5.43 21.74
C GLY A 38 -1.58 4.34 21.40
N LEU A 39 -1.73 3.15 21.99
CA LEU A 39 -0.84 2.01 21.71
C LEU A 39 -1.06 1.45 20.30
N SER A 40 -2.31 1.41 19.82
CA SER A 40 -2.63 0.93 18.47
C SER A 40 -2.09 1.89 17.41
N ILE A 41 -2.21 3.20 17.60
CA ILE A 41 -1.57 4.19 16.71
C ILE A 41 -0.05 4.04 16.73
N GLY A 42 0.55 3.86 17.91
CA GLY A 42 2.00 3.63 18.04
C GLY A 42 2.45 2.36 17.31
N TYR A 43 1.66 1.30 17.36
CA TYR A 43 1.90 0.05 16.64
C TYR A 43 1.91 0.27 15.13
N GLU A 44 0.89 0.88 14.56
CA GLU A 44 0.80 1.17 13.13
C GLU A 44 1.88 2.16 12.68
N TYR A 45 2.11 3.22 13.46
CA TYR A 45 3.19 4.16 13.17
C TYR A 45 4.55 3.46 13.09
N SER A 46 4.83 2.52 14.02
CA SER A 46 6.07 1.75 14.00
C SER A 46 6.20 0.90 12.73
N GLN A 47 5.14 0.29 12.25
CA GLN A 47 5.14 -0.49 11.01
C GLN A 47 5.35 0.42 9.78
N PHE A 48 4.52 1.45 9.64
CA PHE A 48 4.57 2.36 8.49
C PHE A 48 5.87 3.16 8.41
N SER A 49 6.55 3.42 9.52
CA SER A 49 7.86 4.08 9.53
C SER A 49 9.01 3.20 9.04
N LYS A 50 8.81 1.89 8.97
CA LYS A 50 9.79 0.90 8.52
C LYS A 50 9.47 0.29 7.16
N THR A 51 8.35 0.66 6.57
CA THR A 51 7.90 0.19 5.27
C THR A 51 8.17 1.28 4.24
N TYR A 52 9.05 0.99 3.31
CA TYR A 52 9.37 1.90 2.21
C TYR A 52 8.74 1.38 0.94
N THR A 53 7.91 2.19 0.31
CA THR A 53 7.31 1.91 -0.99
C THR A 53 7.98 2.75 -2.06
N GLU A 54 8.29 2.12 -3.18
CA GLU A 54 8.85 2.80 -4.32
C GLU A 54 7.82 3.74 -4.94
N GLN A 55 8.20 4.99 -5.09
CA GLN A 55 7.40 6.02 -5.74
C GLN A 55 7.71 6.05 -7.23
N THR A 56 6.72 6.44 -8.03
CA THR A 56 6.86 6.63 -9.47
C THR A 56 6.31 7.98 -9.91
N ILE A 57 6.83 8.53 -11.01
CA ILE A 57 6.22 9.62 -11.75
C ILE A 57 6.07 9.18 -13.21
N PRO A 58 4.85 9.09 -13.74
CA PRO A 58 3.55 9.26 -13.05
C PRO A 58 3.35 8.30 -11.89
N THR A 59 2.41 8.60 -11.00
CA THR A 59 2.15 7.76 -9.82
C THR A 59 1.68 6.37 -10.23
N ILE A 60 1.87 5.37 -9.36
CA ILE A 60 1.49 3.98 -9.64
C ILE A 60 0.01 3.87 -10.02
N ASP A 61 -0.87 4.60 -9.35
CA ASP A 61 -2.31 4.64 -9.68
C ASP A 61 -2.57 5.12 -11.11
N GLN A 62 -1.69 5.97 -11.60
CA GLN A 62 -1.77 6.49 -12.96
C GLN A 62 -1.10 5.56 -13.98
N LEU A 63 -0.12 4.76 -13.61
CA LEU A 63 0.48 3.78 -14.51
C LEU A 63 -0.51 2.69 -14.90
N GLY A 64 -1.44 2.33 -13.99
CA GLY A 64 -2.37 1.23 -14.17
C GLY A 64 -3.82 1.61 -14.47
N THR A 65 -4.20 2.87 -14.50
CA THR A 65 -5.59 3.25 -14.73
C THR A 65 -5.94 3.29 -16.21
N PHE A 66 -7.01 2.60 -16.57
CA PHE A 66 -7.57 2.56 -17.93
C PHE A 66 -8.05 3.93 -18.46
N THR A 67 -8.24 4.91 -17.60
CA THR A 67 -8.76 6.23 -17.94
C THR A 67 -7.68 7.24 -18.28
N ASN A 68 -6.45 6.94 -17.89
CA ASN A 68 -5.33 7.85 -18.09
C ASN A 68 -4.10 7.01 -18.33
N ALA A 69 -3.92 6.54 -19.47
CA ALA A 69 -2.58 6.16 -19.90
C ALA A 69 -1.75 7.44 -20.01
N THR A 70 -1.67 7.92 -19.05
CA THR A 70 -1.36 9.12 -18.36
C THR A 70 -0.10 9.79 -18.75
N ALA A 71 0.95 9.35 -18.91
CA ALA A 71 2.11 9.98 -19.46
C ALA A 71 2.40 9.43 -20.85
N LEU A 72 1.76 8.37 -21.24
CA LEU A 72 2.27 7.51 -22.30
C LEU A 72 1.31 7.18 -23.41
N GLY A 73 0.33 7.91 -23.58
CA GLY A 73 -0.51 7.67 -24.72
C GLY A 73 -1.84 7.19 -24.31
N SER A 74 -2.74 7.37 -24.09
CA SER A 74 -4.12 7.53 -24.28
C SER A 74 -4.38 9.01 -24.46
N ASP A 75 -5.52 9.44 -24.47
CA ASP A 75 -6.06 10.74 -24.85
C ASP A 75 -5.25 12.01 -24.49
N ASN A 76 -4.07 11.87 -23.90
CA ASN A 76 -3.18 12.95 -23.47
C ASN A 76 -1.96 13.12 -24.42
N THR A 77 -2.17 12.94 -25.71
CA THR A 77 -1.24 13.44 -26.74
C THR A 77 -0.96 14.94 -26.59
N THR A 78 -1.78 15.65 -25.82
CA THR A 78 -1.58 17.07 -25.48
C THR A 78 -0.32 17.35 -24.68
N LEU A 79 0.20 16.39 -23.92
CA LEU A 79 1.47 16.53 -23.18
C LEU A 79 2.68 16.22 -24.06
N TRP A 80 2.49 15.43 -25.11
CA TRP A 80 3.53 15.12 -26.07
C TRP A 80 3.52 16.13 -27.22
N ARG A 81 4.68 16.62 -27.56
CA ARG A 81 4.90 17.53 -28.69
C ARG A 81 5.86 16.89 -29.68
N SER A 82 5.55 17.02 -30.95
CA SER A 82 6.40 16.54 -32.03
C SER A 82 6.64 17.65 -33.05
N SER A 83 7.63 17.44 -33.93
CA SER A 83 7.79 18.25 -35.12
C SER A 83 6.59 18.08 -36.06
N SER A 84 6.39 19.04 -36.94
CA SER A 84 5.20 19.10 -37.82
C SER A 84 5.01 17.91 -38.77
N ASN A 85 6.07 17.13 -39.00
CA ASN A 85 6.06 15.94 -39.86
C ASN A 85 5.92 14.61 -39.08
N VAL A 86 5.76 14.67 -37.77
CA VAL A 86 5.61 13.49 -36.89
C VAL A 86 4.19 13.42 -36.37
N ALA A 87 3.49 12.36 -36.70
CA ALA A 87 2.18 12.06 -36.15
C ALA A 87 2.33 11.30 -34.84
N LEU A 88 1.59 11.72 -33.79
CA LEU A 88 1.47 11.06 -32.52
C LEU A 88 0.06 10.49 -32.39
N THR A 89 -0.05 9.19 -32.17
CA THR A 89 -1.33 8.48 -32.04
C THR A 89 -1.28 7.45 -30.93
N ASN A 90 -2.45 7.09 -30.41
CA ASN A 90 -2.57 5.96 -29.50
C ASN A 90 -2.72 4.67 -30.29
N ASN A 91 -1.95 3.66 -29.95
CA ASN A 91 -2.11 2.32 -30.46
C ASN A 91 -2.65 1.38 -29.37
N PHE A 92 -3.90 0.94 -29.54
CA PHE A 92 -4.56 -0.02 -28.65
C PHE A 92 -4.36 -1.47 -29.10
N GLY A 93 -3.80 -1.67 -30.28
CA GLY A 93 -3.55 -3.00 -30.85
C GLY A 93 -2.20 -3.59 -30.45
N ASP A 94 -1.27 -2.74 -30.01
CA ASP A 94 0.08 -3.15 -29.64
C ASP A 94 0.57 -2.33 -28.44
N TYR A 95 0.81 -2.99 -27.32
CA TYR A 95 1.27 -2.37 -26.09
C TYR A 95 2.12 -3.34 -25.26
N PHE A 96 2.92 -2.79 -24.37
CA PHE A 96 3.72 -3.59 -23.45
C PHE A 96 2.83 -4.17 -22.35
N ASN A 97 2.62 -5.48 -22.39
CA ASN A 97 1.76 -6.16 -21.42
C ASN A 97 2.57 -6.55 -20.16
N TYR A 98 2.38 -5.79 -19.10
CA TYR A 98 2.92 -6.07 -17.79
C TYR A 98 1.76 -6.19 -16.79
N SER A 99 1.16 -7.37 -16.75
CA SER A 99 0.02 -7.65 -15.87
C SER A 99 0.49 -7.85 -14.43
N VAL A 100 -0.12 -7.12 -13.50
CA VAL A 100 0.13 -7.24 -12.07
C VAL A 100 -1.15 -7.59 -11.31
N TYR A 101 -1.01 -8.37 -10.26
CA TYR A 101 -2.10 -8.62 -9.32
C TYR A 101 -2.33 -7.41 -8.43
N VAL A 102 -3.59 -7.01 -8.29
CA VAL A 102 -3.99 -5.93 -7.40
C VAL A 102 -4.75 -6.53 -6.22
N ALA A 103 -4.13 -6.53 -5.05
CA ALA A 103 -4.79 -6.89 -3.82
C ALA A 103 -5.74 -5.75 -3.42
N GLY A 104 -6.99 -5.84 -3.81
CA GLY A 104 -7.95 -4.81 -3.47
C GLY A 104 -9.38 -5.33 -3.45
N PHE A 105 -10.14 -4.90 -2.44
CA PHE A 105 -11.60 -5.04 -2.39
C PHE A 105 -12.16 -6.47 -2.44
N GLY A 106 -11.43 -7.46 -1.95
CA GLY A 106 -11.90 -8.84 -1.87
C GLY A 106 -11.99 -9.56 -3.22
N LEU A 107 -11.29 -9.08 -4.24
CA LEU A 107 -11.21 -9.76 -5.53
C LEU A 107 -10.45 -11.10 -5.37
N ALA A 108 -10.99 -12.16 -5.93
CA ALA A 108 -10.33 -13.45 -5.95
C ALA A 108 -9.22 -13.47 -7.01
N PRO A 109 -8.13 -14.23 -6.83
CA PRO A 109 -7.06 -14.37 -7.82
C PRO A 109 -7.55 -14.85 -9.20
N THR A 110 -8.67 -15.54 -9.23
CA THR A 110 -9.32 -16.01 -10.47
C THR A 110 -10.21 -14.98 -11.14
N ASP A 111 -10.44 -13.82 -10.48
CA ASP A 111 -11.19 -12.71 -11.06
C ASP A 111 -10.30 -12.00 -12.09
N PRO A 112 -10.70 -11.89 -13.36
CA PRO A 112 -9.94 -11.16 -14.37
C PRO A 112 -9.73 -9.67 -14.02
N ASN A 113 -10.59 -9.10 -13.18
CA ASN A 113 -10.43 -7.72 -12.68
C ASN A 113 -9.40 -7.59 -11.54
N ALA A 114 -8.91 -8.70 -10.98
CA ALA A 114 -7.82 -8.68 -10.00
C ALA A 114 -6.46 -8.38 -10.65
N TYR A 115 -6.38 -8.50 -11.97
CA TYR A 115 -5.17 -8.23 -12.75
C TYR A 115 -5.42 -7.07 -13.70
N TYR A 116 -4.49 -6.14 -13.77
CA TYR A 116 -4.49 -5.13 -14.81
C TYR A 116 -3.07 -4.87 -15.33
N THR A 117 -2.99 -4.29 -16.51
CA THR A 117 -1.72 -3.92 -17.12
C THR A 117 -1.15 -2.70 -16.40
N LEU A 118 0.06 -2.81 -15.84
CA LEU A 118 0.69 -1.74 -15.06
C LEU A 118 0.86 -0.45 -15.87
N PHE A 119 1.12 -0.56 -17.18
CA PHE A 119 1.34 0.58 -18.07
C PHE A 119 0.13 0.88 -18.98
N GLY A 120 -1.06 0.41 -18.63
CA GLY A 120 -2.26 0.58 -19.43
C GLY A 120 -2.36 -0.44 -20.56
N ASN A 121 -3.31 -0.22 -21.49
CA ASN A 121 -3.65 -1.09 -22.61
C ASN A 121 -3.40 -0.42 -23.98
N SER A 122 -2.52 0.55 -24.03
CA SER A 122 -2.15 1.26 -25.26
C SER A 122 -0.68 1.69 -25.21
N SER A 123 -0.11 1.97 -26.37
CA SER A 123 1.19 2.60 -26.51
C SER A 123 1.08 3.93 -27.25
N LEU A 124 2.03 4.84 -27.01
CA LEU A 124 2.20 6.02 -27.86
C LEU A 124 2.93 5.62 -29.12
N GLN A 125 2.27 5.75 -30.27
CA GLN A 125 2.89 5.55 -31.58
C GLN A 125 3.35 6.89 -32.14
N MET A 126 4.63 6.97 -32.46
CA MET A 126 5.29 8.06 -33.16
C MET A 126 5.52 7.61 -34.61
N SER A 127 4.97 8.30 -35.58
CA SER A 127 5.15 7.93 -37.01
C SER A 127 5.49 9.12 -37.88
N ALA A 128 6.36 8.91 -38.85
CA ALA A 128 6.72 9.88 -39.88
C ALA A 128 7.06 9.18 -41.18
N ASN A 129 6.79 9.83 -42.30
CA ASN A 129 7.03 9.29 -43.64
C ASN A 129 8.18 10.00 -44.32
N ASN A 130 8.97 9.23 -45.05
CA ASN A 130 10.05 9.72 -45.91
C ASN A 130 11.03 10.66 -45.19
N THR A 131 11.45 10.27 -44.00
CA THR A 131 12.42 11.00 -43.18
C THR A 131 13.46 10.04 -42.62
N ASN A 132 14.61 10.57 -42.23
CA ASN A 132 15.64 9.80 -41.52
C ASN A 132 15.66 10.07 -40.01
N SER A 133 14.78 10.90 -39.47
CA SER A 133 14.74 11.21 -38.05
C SER A 133 13.33 11.45 -37.55
N ILE A 134 13.09 11.08 -36.31
CA ILE A 134 11.83 11.28 -35.59
C ILE A 134 12.15 11.68 -34.13
N ALA A 135 11.41 12.65 -33.61
CA ALA A 135 11.53 13.04 -32.22
C ALA A 135 10.19 13.45 -31.63
N ALA A 136 10.00 13.14 -30.37
CA ALA A 136 8.87 13.63 -29.57
C ALA A 136 9.34 14.06 -28.19
N ALA A 137 8.80 15.17 -27.73
CA ALA A 137 9.07 15.75 -26.41
C ALA A 137 7.85 15.59 -25.49
N LEU A 138 8.08 15.14 -24.28
CA LEU A 138 7.09 15.16 -23.19
C LEU A 138 7.39 16.35 -22.27
N THR A 139 6.44 17.27 -22.17
CA THR A 139 6.53 18.41 -21.25
C THR A 139 5.82 18.02 -19.96
N ASN A 140 6.57 17.92 -18.88
CA ASN A 140 6.01 17.69 -17.56
C ASN A 140 5.63 19.04 -16.93
N THR A 141 4.45 19.11 -16.31
CA THR A 141 4.00 20.30 -15.59
C THR A 141 4.55 20.35 -14.14
N THR A 142 5.08 19.24 -13.66
CA THR A 142 5.69 19.12 -12.33
C THR A 142 7.17 18.83 -12.46
N ASN A 143 7.99 19.55 -11.69
CA ASN A 143 9.42 19.31 -11.65
C ASN A 143 9.72 17.95 -11.01
N VAL A 144 10.55 17.15 -11.67
CA VAL A 144 11.01 15.86 -11.16
C VAL A 144 12.38 16.02 -10.53
N ASN A 145 12.49 15.68 -9.24
CA ASN A 145 13.76 15.63 -8.55
C ASN A 145 14.47 14.30 -8.82
N CYS A 146 15.60 14.34 -9.52
CA CYS A 146 16.50 13.21 -9.77
C CYS A 146 17.86 13.41 -9.07
N GLY A 147 17.95 14.28 -8.05
CA GLY A 147 19.13 14.44 -7.20
C GLY A 147 19.34 13.24 -6.28
N THR A 148 20.27 13.40 -5.33
CA THR A 148 20.63 12.33 -4.37
C THR A 148 19.45 11.78 -3.58
N ASP A 149 18.47 12.62 -3.26
CA ASP A 149 17.27 12.27 -2.48
C ASP A 149 16.02 12.15 -3.37
N GLY A 150 16.20 12.03 -4.68
CA GLY A 150 15.13 11.97 -5.67
C GLY A 150 15.02 10.61 -6.35
N PHE A 151 14.38 10.60 -7.52
CA PHE A 151 14.27 9.43 -8.37
C PHE A 151 15.63 9.02 -8.93
N GLN A 152 15.98 7.76 -8.74
CA GLN A 152 17.30 7.24 -9.12
C GLN A 152 17.31 6.55 -10.48
N ASN A 153 16.15 6.26 -11.04
CA ASN A 153 16.04 5.57 -12.31
C ASN A 153 14.91 6.16 -13.17
N ILE A 154 15.08 6.02 -14.47
CA ILE A 154 14.00 6.17 -15.46
C ILE A 154 13.91 4.89 -16.27
N THR A 155 12.69 4.36 -16.38
CA THR A 155 12.41 3.25 -17.30
C THR A 155 11.77 3.79 -18.56
N VAL A 156 12.25 3.33 -19.71
CA VAL A 156 11.72 3.63 -21.04
C VAL A 156 11.49 2.33 -21.76
N ILE A 157 10.24 2.07 -22.15
CA ILE A 157 9.84 0.85 -22.84
C ILE A 157 9.54 1.22 -24.30
N LEU A 158 10.36 0.72 -25.21
CA LEU A 158 10.37 1.11 -26.60
C LEU A 158 10.26 -0.10 -27.53
N LYS A 159 9.58 0.10 -28.67
CA LYS A 159 9.53 -0.85 -29.76
C LYS A 159 9.72 -0.12 -31.10
N GLN A 160 10.73 -0.50 -31.84
CA GLN A 160 10.90 -0.10 -33.23
C GLN A 160 10.03 -1.00 -34.11
N VAL A 161 9.03 -0.42 -34.79
CA VAL A 161 8.17 -1.14 -35.71
C VAL A 161 8.72 -1.03 -37.16
N GLN A 162 9.13 0.18 -37.53
CA GLN A 162 9.74 0.51 -38.84
C GLN A 162 10.83 1.58 -38.61
N PRO A 163 11.87 1.60 -39.47
CA PRO A 163 12.21 0.63 -40.53
C PRO A 163 12.82 -0.66 -39.98
N GLN A 164 13.02 -1.65 -40.85
CA GLN A 164 13.72 -2.91 -40.50
C GLN A 164 15.23 -2.79 -40.62
N GLU A 165 15.79 -1.62 -40.35
CA GLU A 165 17.22 -1.35 -40.33
C GLU A 165 17.66 -0.86 -38.94
N ALA A 166 18.97 -1.05 -38.63
CA ALA A 166 19.51 -0.62 -37.37
C ALA A 166 19.48 0.90 -37.23
N LEU A 167 19.19 1.37 -36.02
CA LEU A 167 19.31 2.78 -35.65
C LEU A 167 20.74 3.30 -35.81
N GLN A 168 20.88 4.48 -36.37
CA GLN A 168 22.14 5.21 -36.39
C GLN A 168 22.38 5.89 -35.03
N LYS A 169 21.32 6.48 -34.46
CA LYS A 169 21.37 7.14 -33.16
C LYS A 169 19.99 7.13 -32.49
N ALA A 170 19.98 6.83 -31.21
CA ALA A 170 18.80 6.99 -30.35
C ALA A 170 19.20 7.71 -29.05
N THR A 171 18.46 8.74 -28.66
CA THR A 171 18.79 9.52 -27.48
C THR A 171 17.59 9.80 -26.60
N LEU A 172 17.83 9.79 -25.29
CA LEU A 172 16.93 10.35 -24.29
C LEU A 172 17.58 11.64 -23.76
N THR A 173 16.88 12.74 -23.86
CA THR A 173 17.32 14.04 -23.35
C THR A 173 16.39 14.50 -22.23
N LEU A 174 16.93 14.82 -21.07
CA LEU A 174 16.22 15.36 -19.92
C LEU A 174 16.56 16.84 -19.77
N TYR A 175 15.59 17.72 -19.82
CA TYR A 175 15.77 19.16 -19.73
C TYR A 175 15.57 19.65 -18.31
N SER A 176 16.40 20.61 -17.91
CA SER A 176 16.38 21.27 -16.62
C SER A 176 16.48 22.78 -16.82
N LEU A 177 15.52 23.54 -16.27
CA LEU A 177 15.56 25.02 -16.31
C LEU A 177 15.62 25.61 -17.74
N GLY A 178 14.88 25.04 -18.67
CA GLY A 178 14.77 25.50 -20.07
C GLY A 178 15.54 24.62 -21.06
N ASP A 179 15.37 24.92 -22.34
CA ASP A 179 15.78 24.04 -23.44
C ASP A 179 17.30 23.97 -23.69
N THR A 180 18.09 24.87 -23.10
CA THR A 180 19.55 24.92 -23.25
C THR A 180 20.30 24.10 -22.20
N ASN A 181 19.64 23.78 -21.09
CA ASN A 181 20.24 23.03 -19.99
C ASN A 181 19.66 21.62 -19.98
N TYR A 182 20.46 20.64 -20.32
CA TYR A 182 19.99 19.27 -20.41
C TYR A 182 21.04 18.22 -20.08
N PHE A 183 20.56 17.02 -19.76
CA PHE A 183 21.32 15.79 -19.71
C PHE A 183 20.88 14.91 -20.88
N GLN A 184 21.80 14.33 -21.63
CA GLN A 184 21.54 13.44 -22.75
C GLN A 184 22.16 12.07 -22.51
N TYR A 185 21.38 11.03 -22.73
CA TYR A 185 21.80 9.63 -22.67
C TYR A 185 21.70 8.97 -24.03
N ASP A 186 22.72 8.18 -24.41
CA ASP A 186 22.74 7.45 -25.67
C ASP A 186 22.08 6.07 -25.50
N LEU A 187 20.92 5.88 -26.12
CA LEU A 187 20.19 4.61 -26.15
C LEU A 187 20.64 3.68 -27.27
N THR A 188 21.47 4.16 -28.18
CA THR A 188 21.88 3.42 -29.39
C THR A 188 22.46 2.04 -29.07
N PRO A 189 23.37 1.88 -28.07
CA PRO A 189 23.94 0.57 -27.76
C PRO A 189 22.89 -0.50 -27.38
N SER A 190 21.78 -0.07 -26.78
CA SER A 190 20.71 -0.96 -26.33
C SER A 190 19.70 -1.28 -27.43
N LEU A 191 19.60 -0.46 -28.48
CA LEU A 191 18.56 -0.55 -29.51
C LEU A 191 19.11 -0.83 -30.91
N SER A 192 20.43 -0.78 -31.14
CA SER A 192 21.02 -0.95 -32.47
C SER A 192 21.06 -2.39 -32.96
N ASN A 193 20.72 -3.35 -32.12
CA ASN A 193 20.69 -4.76 -32.53
C ASN A 193 19.40 -5.01 -33.36
N THR A 194 19.56 -5.45 -34.59
CA THR A 194 18.43 -5.75 -35.48
C THR A 194 17.51 -6.85 -34.94
N SER A 195 17.97 -7.71 -34.04
CA SER A 195 17.14 -8.72 -33.38
C SER A 195 16.13 -8.11 -32.39
N THR A 196 16.28 -6.86 -32.00
CA THR A 196 15.35 -6.15 -31.14
C THR A 196 14.24 -5.42 -31.88
N ILE A 197 14.34 -5.35 -33.22
CA ILE A 197 13.30 -4.74 -34.07
C ILE A 197 12.00 -5.57 -33.98
N GLY A 198 10.89 -4.90 -33.80
CA GLY A 198 9.59 -5.52 -33.57
C GLY A 198 9.38 -6.10 -32.18
N GLN A 199 10.38 -5.96 -31.29
CA GLN A 199 10.28 -6.43 -29.90
C GLN A 199 10.19 -5.24 -28.93
N TRP A 200 9.47 -5.44 -27.82
CA TRP A 200 9.47 -4.50 -26.73
C TRP A 200 10.77 -4.56 -25.95
N ASN A 201 11.46 -3.43 -25.88
CA ASN A 201 12.74 -3.26 -25.16
C ASN A 201 12.46 -2.46 -23.87
N ASN A 202 12.66 -3.07 -22.73
CA ASN A 202 12.50 -2.44 -21.43
C ASN A 202 13.90 -1.97 -20.94
N LEU A 203 14.13 -0.66 -20.98
CA LEU A 203 15.41 -0.03 -20.66
C LEU A 203 15.29 0.75 -19.35
N THR A 204 16.04 0.33 -18.33
CA THR A 204 16.17 1.08 -17.08
C THR A 204 17.51 1.80 -17.05
N ILE A 205 17.47 3.11 -16.89
CA ILE A 205 18.62 4.02 -16.94
C ILE A 205 18.76 4.69 -15.59
N THR A 206 19.97 4.61 -15.00
CA THR A 206 20.26 5.25 -13.72
C THR A 206 20.36 6.76 -13.89
N LEU A 207 19.80 7.51 -12.94
CA LEU A 207 19.75 8.97 -12.89
C LEU A 207 20.59 9.51 -11.73
N GLY A 208 20.89 10.80 -11.78
CA GLY A 208 21.51 11.53 -10.68
C GLY A 208 22.96 11.91 -10.90
N PRO A 209 23.53 12.65 -9.93
CA PRO A 209 24.88 13.23 -10.07
C PRO A 209 26.01 12.22 -10.27
N ASN A 210 25.81 10.99 -9.80
CA ASN A 210 26.79 9.90 -9.88
C ASN A 210 26.51 8.91 -11.02
N ALA A 211 25.47 9.15 -11.81
CA ALA A 211 25.08 8.26 -12.91
C ALA A 211 26.05 8.43 -14.09
N THR A 212 26.45 7.30 -14.67
CA THR A 212 27.37 7.27 -15.83
C THR A 212 26.59 7.23 -17.15
N GLY A 213 27.24 7.66 -18.22
CA GLY A 213 26.66 7.63 -19.57
C GLY A 213 25.86 8.87 -19.96
N TRP A 214 25.70 9.82 -19.05
CA TRP A 214 25.05 11.11 -19.32
C TRP A 214 26.05 12.18 -19.76
N VAL A 215 25.70 12.89 -20.81
CA VAL A 215 26.42 14.09 -21.27
C VAL A 215 25.56 15.31 -20.92
N SER A 216 26.14 16.29 -20.23
CA SER A 216 25.46 17.53 -19.87
C SER A 216 25.78 18.68 -20.82
N SER A 217 24.82 19.57 -21.05
CA SER A 217 24.99 20.81 -21.77
C SER A 217 24.39 21.97 -20.94
N GLY A 218 25.07 23.11 -20.93
CA GLY A 218 24.70 24.21 -20.06
C GLY A 218 25.01 23.91 -18.59
N ALA A 219 24.12 24.36 -17.69
CA ALA A 219 24.20 24.11 -16.25
C ALA A 219 22.94 23.39 -15.75
N PRO A 220 22.66 22.16 -16.17
CA PRO A 220 21.46 21.46 -15.76
C PRO A 220 21.57 20.99 -14.30
N ALA A 221 20.41 20.93 -13.62
CA ALA A 221 20.30 20.46 -12.25
C ALA A 221 19.44 19.20 -12.18
N TRP A 222 19.97 18.11 -11.67
CA TRP A 222 19.24 16.85 -11.46
C TRP A 222 18.01 17.02 -10.57
N SER A 223 18.03 17.99 -9.67
CA SER A 223 16.88 18.26 -8.77
C SER A 223 15.68 18.91 -9.47
N ASN A 224 15.76 19.25 -10.75
CA ASN A 224 14.72 20.03 -11.42
C ASN A 224 14.57 19.63 -12.90
N ILE A 225 14.15 18.42 -13.17
CA ILE A 225 13.85 17.94 -14.52
C ILE A 225 12.42 18.36 -14.89
N THR A 226 12.26 19.11 -15.98
CA THR A 226 10.99 19.73 -16.39
C THR A 226 10.39 19.11 -17.65
N SER A 227 11.22 18.52 -18.51
CA SER A 227 10.76 17.88 -19.75
C SER A 227 11.78 16.85 -20.22
N LEU A 228 11.37 16.02 -21.17
CA LEU A 228 12.24 15.07 -21.83
C LEU A 228 11.94 14.96 -23.31
N THR A 229 12.94 14.51 -24.08
CA THR A 229 12.79 14.22 -25.52
C THR A 229 13.37 12.86 -25.84
N LEU A 230 12.61 12.07 -26.59
CA LEU A 230 13.09 10.86 -27.28
C LEU A 230 13.35 11.22 -28.73
N ALA A 231 14.55 10.92 -29.24
CA ALA A 231 14.92 11.17 -30.62
C ALA A 231 15.62 9.96 -31.23
N PHE A 232 15.25 9.64 -32.45
CA PHE A 232 15.76 8.49 -33.21
C PHE A 232 16.21 8.95 -34.60
N THR A 233 17.36 8.47 -35.05
CA THR A 233 17.92 8.79 -36.36
C THR A 233 18.32 7.50 -37.08
N TYR A 234 18.06 7.41 -38.36
CA TYR A 234 18.35 6.28 -39.21
C TYR A 234 19.33 6.67 -40.34
N PRO A 235 20.08 5.71 -40.89
CA PRO A 235 21.05 6.00 -41.96
C PRO A 235 20.36 6.51 -43.22
N THR A 236 19.14 5.99 -43.52
CA THR A 236 18.42 6.30 -44.77
C THR A 236 17.05 6.91 -44.45
N SER A 237 16.51 7.70 -45.40
CA SER A 237 15.15 8.20 -45.31
C SER A 237 14.17 7.06 -45.60
N SER A 238 13.22 6.87 -44.66
CA SER A 238 12.26 5.79 -44.69
C SER A 238 10.95 6.19 -43.97
N ASN A 239 10.00 5.30 -43.94
CA ASN A 239 8.87 5.42 -43.03
C ASN A 239 9.31 4.93 -41.65
N ILE A 240 9.19 5.78 -40.67
CA ILE A 240 9.60 5.49 -39.29
C ILE A 240 8.34 5.32 -38.43
N THR A 241 8.30 4.26 -37.64
CA THR A 241 7.29 4.03 -36.61
C THR A 241 7.96 3.48 -35.37
N ILE A 242 7.85 4.24 -34.26
CA ILE A 242 8.35 3.87 -32.93
C ILE A 242 7.16 3.88 -31.98
N GLU A 243 7.07 2.87 -31.14
CA GLU A 243 6.08 2.78 -30.07
C GLU A 243 6.72 2.93 -28.72
N VAL A 244 6.09 3.71 -27.84
CA VAL A 244 6.48 3.90 -26.42
C VAL A 244 5.40 3.25 -25.57
N GLY A 245 5.72 2.14 -24.94
CA GLY A 245 4.81 1.36 -24.11
C GLY A 245 4.87 1.71 -22.63
N GLY A 246 5.90 2.45 -22.22
CA GLY A 246 6.09 2.87 -20.84
C GLY A 246 7.23 3.89 -20.70
N LEU A 247 7.03 4.93 -19.89
CA LEU A 247 8.06 5.89 -19.54
C LEU A 247 7.74 6.46 -18.15
N PHE A 248 8.59 6.18 -17.16
CA PHE A 248 8.35 6.63 -15.80
C PHE A 248 9.64 6.72 -15.00
N PHE A 249 9.67 7.68 -14.09
CA PHE A 249 10.71 7.82 -13.09
C PHE A 249 10.39 6.93 -11.89
N HIS A 250 11.42 6.28 -11.32
CA HIS A 250 11.28 5.40 -10.17
C HIS A 250 12.59 5.31 -9.35
N GLY A 251 12.63 4.44 -8.33
CA GLY A 251 13.80 4.28 -7.47
C GLY A 251 13.84 5.24 -6.28
N LEU A 252 12.82 6.07 -6.09
CA LEU A 252 12.62 6.86 -4.87
C LEU A 252 11.78 6.04 -3.88
N TYR A 253 12.35 5.68 -2.74
CA TYR A 253 11.65 4.95 -1.68
C TYR A 253 11.26 5.89 -0.55
N GLN A 254 9.96 5.91 -0.22
CA GLN A 254 9.41 6.73 0.86
C GLN A 254 8.48 5.90 1.75
N THR A 255 8.45 6.24 3.04
CA THR A 255 7.45 5.65 3.93
C THR A 255 6.09 6.33 3.72
N PRO A 256 4.96 5.62 3.91
CA PRO A 256 3.63 6.24 3.84
C PRO A 256 3.48 7.47 4.74
N ILE A 257 4.16 7.48 5.88
CA ILE A 257 4.16 8.60 6.82
C ILE A 257 4.85 9.84 6.24
N GLN A 258 5.89 9.67 5.41
CA GLN A 258 6.61 10.81 4.81
C GLN A 258 5.76 11.58 3.80
N TYR A 259 4.93 10.90 3.02
CA TYR A 259 4.10 11.57 2.01
C TYR A 259 2.67 11.88 2.47
N ASN A 260 2.12 11.22 3.50
CA ASN A 260 0.74 11.45 3.97
C ASN A 260 0.55 11.23 5.47
N SER A 261 1.39 11.80 6.32
CA SER A 261 1.34 11.59 7.77
C SER A 261 -0.01 11.92 8.41
N THR A 262 -0.57 13.08 8.06
CA THR A 262 -1.83 13.56 8.67
C THR A 262 -3.02 12.69 8.29
N GLY A 263 -3.14 12.32 6.99
CA GLY A 263 -4.23 11.46 6.52
C GLY A 263 -4.19 10.08 7.18
N ILE A 264 -3.02 9.48 7.26
CA ILE A 264 -2.81 8.16 7.85
C ILE A 264 -3.11 8.17 9.36
N LEU A 265 -2.60 9.16 10.12
CA LEU A 265 -2.86 9.25 11.55
C LEU A 265 -4.34 9.48 11.87
N LEU A 266 -5.04 10.31 11.08
CA LEU A 266 -6.48 10.50 11.24
C LEU A 266 -7.27 9.22 10.92
N GLN A 267 -6.89 8.50 9.89
CA GLN A 267 -7.49 7.21 9.54
C GLN A 267 -7.34 6.19 10.67
N PHE A 268 -6.14 6.07 11.25
CA PHE A 268 -5.91 5.17 12.38
C PHE A 268 -6.68 5.59 13.63
N LEU A 269 -6.68 6.88 13.95
CA LEU A 269 -7.47 7.40 15.06
C LEU A 269 -8.95 7.04 14.91
N GLN A 270 -9.51 7.23 13.73
CA GLN A 270 -10.90 6.89 13.44
C GLN A 270 -11.14 5.38 13.53
N LEU A 271 -10.29 4.57 12.88
CA LEU A 271 -10.42 3.12 12.83
C LEU A 271 -10.40 2.50 14.22
N PHE A 272 -9.38 2.80 15.05
CA PHE A 272 -9.24 2.21 16.37
C PHE A 272 -10.28 2.73 17.36
N SER A 273 -10.69 3.99 17.22
CA SER A 273 -11.80 4.53 18.04
C SER A 273 -13.09 3.79 17.73
N LEU A 274 -13.45 3.64 16.48
CA LEU A 274 -14.65 2.92 16.05
C LEU A 274 -14.59 1.44 16.44
N GLN A 275 -13.48 0.77 16.19
CA GLN A 275 -13.29 -0.64 16.54
C GLN A 275 -13.51 -0.88 18.03
N PHE A 276 -12.89 -0.06 18.90
CA PHE A 276 -13.05 -0.20 20.34
C PHE A 276 -14.49 0.10 20.78
N ILE A 277 -15.05 1.24 20.35
CA ILE A 277 -16.37 1.68 20.76
C ILE A 277 -17.43 0.66 20.29
N PHE A 278 -17.40 0.21 19.05
CA PHE A 278 -18.31 -0.81 18.55
C PHE A 278 -18.19 -2.13 19.31
N SER A 279 -16.94 -2.60 19.53
CA SER A 279 -16.71 -3.82 20.32
C SER A 279 -17.30 -3.70 21.70
N TRP A 280 -17.07 -2.58 22.38
CA TRP A 280 -17.55 -2.33 23.74
C TRP A 280 -19.08 -2.27 23.80
N PHE A 281 -19.72 -1.48 22.91
CA PHE A 281 -21.17 -1.32 22.87
C PHE A 281 -21.86 -2.63 22.47
N ILE A 282 -21.40 -3.29 21.41
CA ILE A 282 -22.03 -4.51 20.90
C ILE A 282 -21.89 -5.64 21.91
N LEU A 283 -20.70 -5.84 22.48
CA LEU A 283 -20.48 -6.87 23.51
C LEU A 283 -21.38 -6.64 24.73
N THR A 284 -21.45 -5.41 25.22
CA THR A 284 -22.32 -5.05 26.33
C THR A 284 -23.80 -5.28 25.98
N GLY A 285 -24.23 -4.82 24.80
CA GLY A 285 -25.61 -4.95 24.33
C GLY A 285 -26.05 -6.40 24.18
N LEU A 286 -25.20 -7.23 23.60
CA LEU A 286 -25.48 -8.67 23.44
C LEU A 286 -25.61 -9.37 24.79
N ILE A 287 -24.67 -9.16 25.71
CA ILE A 287 -24.75 -9.74 27.07
C ILE A 287 -26.01 -9.25 27.76
N TYR A 288 -26.35 -7.96 27.65
CA TYR A 288 -27.56 -7.41 28.24
C TYR A 288 -28.83 -8.06 27.68
N VAL A 289 -28.95 -8.18 26.38
CA VAL A 289 -30.09 -8.79 25.68
C VAL A 289 -30.22 -10.26 26.04
N LEU A 290 -29.11 -11.01 25.97
CA LEU A 290 -29.12 -12.44 26.31
C LEU A 290 -29.50 -12.68 27.78
N CYS A 291 -29.01 -11.89 28.71
CA CYS A 291 -29.38 -12.00 30.10
C CYS A 291 -30.88 -11.67 30.34
N ARG A 292 -31.36 -10.59 29.72
CA ARG A 292 -32.73 -10.10 29.93
C ARG A 292 -33.80 -10.94 29.26
N TYR A 293 -33.58 -11.33 28.01
CA TYR A 293 -34.62 -11.99 27.20
C TYR A 293 -34.49 -13.51 27.20
N LEU A 294 -33.27 -14.05 27.11
CA LEU A 294 -33.02 -15.47 27.06
C LEU A 294 -33.05 -16.11 28.47
N MET A 295 -32.45 -15.44 29.43
CA MET A 295 -32.39 -15.92 30.82
C MET A 295 -33.50 -15.37 31.71
N LYS A 296 -34.33 -14.43 31.19
CA LYS A 296 -35.42 -13.75 31.91
C LYS A 296 -34.96 -13.07 33.21
N ASP A 297 -33.74 -12.58 33.21
CA ASP A 297 -33.05 -12.04 34.39
C ASP A 297 -32.69 -10.57 34.19
N ALA A 298 -32.99 -9.73 35.19
CA ALA A 298 -32.70 -8.30 35.08
C ALA A 298 -31.23 -8.02 35.39
N VAL A 299 -30.53 -7.42 34.44
CA VAL A 299 -29.20 -6.88 34.61
C VAL A 299 -29.25 -5.37 34.47
N LEU A 300 -28.52 -4.63 35.33
CA LEU A 300 -28.45 -3.18 35.22
C LEU A 300 -27.42 -2.81 34.13
N TRP A 301 -27.85 -1.95 33.21
CA TRP A 301 -27.01 -1.51 32.07
C TRP A 301 -25.71 -0.83 32.51
N LYS A 302 -25.78 0.15 33.42
CA LYS A 302 -24.63 0.96 33.86
C LYS A 302 -23.48 0.12 34.45
N PRO A 303 -23.70 -0.78 35.40
CA PRO A 303 -22.65 -1.66 35.92
C PRO A 303 -22.06 -2.57 34.84
N LEU A 304 -22.92 -3.17 34.01
CA LEU A 304 -22.47 -4.05 32.92
C LEU A 304 -21.60 -3.29 31.92
N PHE A 305 -22.07 -2.15 31.41
CA PHE A 305 -21.36 -1.32 30.45
C PHE A 305 -20.00 -0.87 30.97
N THR A 306 -19.95 -0.43 32.25
CA THR A 306 -18.70 -0.04 32.88
C THR A 306 -17.74 -1.22 33.02
N ALA A 307 -18.23 -2.37 33.53
CA ALA A 307 -17.40 -3.54 33.74
C ALA A 307 -16.84 -4.13 32.45
N ILE A 308 -17.63 -4.18 31.37
CA ILE A 308 -17.15 -4.60 30.04
C ILE A 308 -16.11 -3.61 29.50
N GLY A 309 -16.30 -2.29 29.69
CA GLY A 309 -15.27 -1.29 29.32
C GLY A 309 -13.93 -1.52 30.04
N PHE A 310 -13.93 -1.91 31.30
CA PHE A 310 -12.72 -2.33 31.99
C PHE A 310 -12.19 -3.67 31.49
N ALA A 311 -13.06 -4.64 31.12
CA ALA A 311 -12.65 -5.92 30.54
C ALA A 311 -11.89 -5.74 29.21
N MET A 312 -12.20 -4.67 28.46
CA MET A 312 -11.45 -4.30 27.23
C MET A 312 -9.97 -3.98 27.49
N MET A 313 -9.50 -3.94 28.74
CA MET A 313 -8.08 -3.86 29.07
C MET A 313 -7.26 -4.99 28.44
N VAL A 314 -7.86 -6.12 28.14
CA VAL A 314 -7.23 -7.22 27.40
C VAL A 314 -6.78 -6.73 26.01
N MET A 315 -7.56 -5.88 25.33
CA MET A 315 -7.21 -5.31 24.04
C MET A 315 -6.02 -4.32 24.15
N VAL A 316 -5.91 -3.62 25.30
CA VAL A 316 -4.75 -2.77 25.59
C VAL A 316 -3.48 -3.60 25.71
N VAL A 317 -3.54 -4.75 26.40
CA VAL A 317 -2.40 -5.69 26.50
C VAL A 317 -2.02 -6.22 25.12
N ARG A 318 -2.99 -6.60 24.29
CA ARG A 318 -2.73 -6.97 22.89
C ARG A 318 -2.01 -5.86 22.14
N ALA A 319 -2.53 -4.62 22.19
CA ALA A 319 -1.93 -3.47 21.51
C ALA A 319 -0.49 -3.20 22.01
N LEU A 320 -0.23 -3.36 23.30
CA LEU A 320 1.12 -3.22 23.88
C LEU A 320 2.09 -4.29 23.34
N VAL A 321 1.66 -5.56 23.31
CA VAL A 321 2.50 -6.64 22.78
C VAL A 321 2.74 -6.46 21.28
N ASN A 322 1.71 -6.08 20.50
CA ASN A 322 1.84 -5.81 19.08
C ASN A 322 2.80 -4.63 18.83
N LEU A 323 2.71 -3.55 19.61
CA LEU A 323 3.65 -2.44 19.53
C LEU A 323 5.09 -2.90 19.83
N ALA A 324 5.29 -3.66 20.91
CA ALA A 324 6.62 -4.19 21.26
C ALA A 324 7.18 -5.08 20.13
N ALA A 325 6.34 -5.94 19.54
CA ALA A 325 6.72 -6.77 18.40
C ALA A 325 7.05 -5.92 17.17
N SER A 326 6.29 -4.86 16.87
CA SER A 326 6.54 -3.99 15.72
C SER A 326 7.87 -3.23 15.81
N LEU A 327 8.35 -2.95 17.02
CA LEU A 327 9.65 -2.31 17.23
C LEU A 327 10.83 -3.20 16.79
N THR A 328 10.63 -4.52 16.74
CA THR A 328 11.66 -5.48 16.28
C THR A 328 11.65 -5.72 14.77
N LEU A 329 10.69 -5.18 14.04
CA LEU A 329 10.63 -5.34 12.58
C LEU A 329 11.84 -4.72 11.90
N PRO A 330 12.40 -5.37 10.87
CA PRO A 330 13.39 -4.75 10.00
C PRO A 330 12.72 -3.72 9.10
N THR A 331 13.53 -2.84 8.51
CA THR A 331 13.10 -2.00 7.40
C THR A 331 12.90 -2.86 6.16
N VAL A 332 11.78 -2.68 5.47
CA VAL A 332 11.44 -3.40 4.24
C VAL A 332 11.20 -2.42 3.10
N TYR A 333 11.60 -2.84 1.89
CA TYR A 333 11.49 -2.04 0.68
C TYR A 333 10.65 -2.78 -0.34
N TYR A 334 9.55 -2.15 -0.74
CA TYR A 334 8.63 -2.68 -1.74
C TYR A 334 8.84 -1.95 -3.06
N PRO A 335 9.33 -2.63 -4.13
CA PRO A 335 9.34 -2.07 -5.46
C PRO A 335 7.92 -1.76 -5.94
N PHE A 336 7.81 -0.91 -6.95
CA PHE A 336 6.53 -0.33 -7.40
C PHE A 336 5.49 -1.40 -7.80
N ASP A 337 5.91 -2.52 -8.35
CA ASP A 337 5.04 -3.63 -8.75
C ASP A 337 4.47 -4.41 -7.55
N LEU A 338 5.20 -4.49 -6.44
CA LEU A 338 4.72 -5.06 -5.18
C LEU A 338 3.94 -4.06 -4.32
N SER A 339 4.20 -2.77 -4.45
CA SER A 339 3.59 -1.74 -3.60
C SER A 339 2.07 -1.62 -3.79
N LEU A 340 1.54 -2.06 -4.91
CA LEU A 340 0.10 -2.17 -5.17
C LEU A 340 -0.59 -3.13 -4.20
N GLY A 341 0.08 -4.25 -3.87
CA GLY A 341 -0.45 -5.24 -2.93
C GLY A 341 -0.37 -4.80 -1.46
N VAL A 342 0.49 -3.85 -1.13
CA VAL A 342 0.69 -3.36 0.25
C VAL A 342 0.04 -2.00 0.52
N ARG A 343 -0.83 -1.55 -0.36
CA ARG A 343 -1.46 -0.22 -0.29
C ARG A 343 -2.17 0.04 1.04
N PHE A 344 -2.77 -0.98 1.65
CA PHE A 344 -3.55 -0.90 2.90
C PHE A 344 -2.91 -1.64 4.07
N ASP A 345 -2.02 -2.58 3.80
CA ASP A 345 -1.27 -3.32 4.80
C ASP A 345 0.16 -3.50 4.30
N PRO A 346 1.13 -2.77 4.87
CA PRO A 346 2.53 -2.87 4.48
C PRO A 346 3.14 -4.26 4.73
N TYR A 347 2.47 -5.12 5.46
CA TYR A 347 2.86 -6.52 5.71
C TYR A 347 1.91 -7.51 5.04
N ALA A 348 1.13 -7.05 4.05
CA ALA A 348 0.19 -7.85 3.26
C ALA A 348 0.83 -8.90 2.36
N ALA A 349 2.13 -9.17 2.49
CA ALA A 349 2.77 -10.32 1.88
C ALA A 349 1.98 -11.62 2.08
N LEU A 350 1.20 -11.71 3.17
CA LEU A 350 0.28 -12.82 3.43
C LEU A 350 -0.85 -12.99 2.40
N TYR A 351 -1.21 -11.92 1.72
CA TYR A 351 -2.37 -11.90 0.82
C TYR A 351 -1.99 -12.01 -0.66
N PHE A 352 -0.68 -12.04 -0.98
CA PHE A 352 -0.24 -12.29 -2.34
C PHE A 352 -0.42 -13.79 -2.65
N PRO A 353 -1.35 -14.16 -3.53
CA PRO A 353 -1.51 -15.54 -3.88
C PRO A 353 -0.32 -16.02 -4.73
N PRO A 354 0.05 -17.31 -4.65
CA PRO A 354 1.18 -17.86 -5.41
C PRO A 354 1.09 -17.60 -6.92
N GLU A 355 -0.12 -17.58 -7.46
CA GLU A 355 -0.39 -17.33 -8.87
C GLU A 355 0.00 -15.89 -9.28
N ALA A 356 -0.23 -14.93 -8.39
CA ALA A 356 0.17 -13.54 -8.62
C ALA A 356 1.69 -13.37 -8.59
N LEU A 357 2.38 -14.10 -7.70
CA LEU A 357 3.84 -14.09 -7.65
C LEU A 357 4.47 -14.58 -8.95
N GLY A 358 3.88 -15.62 -9.58
CA GLY A 358 4.36 -16.16 -10.84
C GLY A 358 4.32 -15.19 -12.00
N SER A 359 3.52 -14.13 -11.93
CA SER A 359 3.42 -13.08 -12.95
C SER A 359 4.44 -11.95 -12.77
N LEU A 360 5.09 -11.85 -11.60
CA LEU A 360 6.07 -10.81 -11.30
C LEU A 360 7.45 -11.13 -11.89
N PRO A 361 8.28 -10.11 -12.16
CA PRO A 361 9.70 -10.32 -12.46
C PRO A 361 10.41 -11.14 -11.38
N ALA A 362 11.38 -11.94 -11.78
CA ALA A 362 12.12 -12.81 -10.85
C ALA A 362 12.75 -12.05 -9.67
N ILE A 363 13.17 -10.80 -9.91
CA ILE A 363 13.75 -9.93 -8.87
C ILE A 363 12.67 -9.54 -7.82
N SER A 364 11.49 -9.15 -8.26
CA SER A 364 10.37 -8.77 -7.37
C SER A 364 9.85 -9.98 -6.59
N HIS A 365 9.82 -11.16 -7.23
CA HIS A 365 9.50 -12.41 -6.57
C HIS A 365 10.50 -12.75 -5.46
N THR A 366 11.80 -12.56 -5.71
CA THR A 366 12.85 -12.77 -4.71
C THR A 366 12.72 -11.78 -3.54
N ILE A 367 12.46 -10.50 -3.83
CA ILE A 367 12.24 -9.48 -2.80
C ILE A 367 11.03 -9.84 -1.94
N PHE A 368 9.91 -10.23 -2.56
CA PHE A 368 8.72 -10.67 -1.85
C PHE A 368 9.03 -11.82 -0.87
N ASN A 369 9.69 -12.88 -1.33
CA ASN A 369 10.03 -14.03 -0.50
C ASN A 369 10.93 -13.63 0.68
N ASN A 370 11.86 -12.71 0.47
CA ASN A 370 12.72 -12.21 1.54
C ASN A 370 11.90 -11.41 2.58
N ILE A 371 10.98 -10.54 2.13
CA ILE A 371 10.09 -9.78 3.02
C ILE A 371 9.21 -10.74 3.80
N ASP A 372 8.60 -11.74 3.12
CA ASP A 372 7.77 -12.75 3.76
C ASP A 372 8.52 -13.49 4.88
N ALA A 373 9.73 -13.94 4.59
CA ALA A 373 10.57 -14.66 5.55
C ALA A 373 10.93 -13.81 6.78
N VAL A 374 11.33 -12.54 6.59
CA VAL A 374 11.76 -11.68 7.72
C VAL A 374 10.57 -11.13 8.52
N THR A 375 9.37 -11.05 7.95
CA THR A 375 8.18 -10.59 8.65
C THR A 375 7.36 -11.71 9.29
N LEU A 376 7.60 -12.97 8.92
CA LEU A 376 6.87 -14.13 9.42
C LEU A 376 6.82 -14.24 10.96
N PRO A 377 7.93 -14.06 11.72
CA PRO A 377 7.87 -14.12 13.19
C PRO A 377 6.94 -13.07 13.79
N PHE A 378 7.00 -11.84 13.28
CA PHE A 378 6.13 -10.75 13.70
C PHE A 378 4.66 -11.08 13.43
N ARG A 379 4.30 -11.49 12.22
CA ARG A 379 2.94 -11.87 11.85
C ARG A 379 2.40 -12.99 12.72
N THR A 380 3.26 -13.96 13.05
CA THR A 380 2.91 -15.07 13.95
C THR A 380 2.56 -14.57 15.36
N ILE A 381 3.35 -13.62 15.90
CA ILE A 381 3.07 -13.01 17.21
C ILE A 381 1.74 -12.24 17.17
N VAL A 382 1.51 -11.40 16.17
CA VAL A 382 0.29 -10.59 16.02
C VAL A 382 -0.95 -11.48 15.89
N SER A 383 -0.90 -12.51 15.03
CA SER A 383 -1.99 -13.47 14.84
C SER A 383 -2.24 -14.32 16.09
N GLY A 384 -1.17 -14.74 16.77
CA GLY A 384 -1.28 -15.45 18.05
C GLY A 384 -1.93 -14.59 19.12
N MET A 385 -1.49 -13.32 19.25
CA MET A 385 -2.07 -12.38 20.19
C MET A 385 -3.51 -12.01 19.89
N PHE A 386 -3.91 -12.00 18.62
CA PHE A 386 -5.30 -11.87 18.23
C PHE A 386 -6.13 -12.98 18.87
N LEU A 387 -5.80 -14.24 18.62
CA LEU A 387 -6.53 -15.38 19.16
C LEU A 387 -6.55 -15.38 20.70
N VAL A 388 -5.37 -15.22 21.32
CA VAL A 388 -5.23 -15.22 22.79
C VAL A 388 -6.07 -14.11 23.43
N SER A 389 -6.05 -12.91 22.86
CA SER A 389 -6.80 -11.77 23.41
C SER A 389 -8.32 -11.98 23.39
N TYR A 390 -8.86 -12.58 22.34
CA TYR A 390 -10.30 -12.85 22.30
C TYR A 390 -10.72 -13.97 23.25
N VAL A 391 -9.92 -15.05 23.36
CA VAL A 391 -10.18 -16.09 24.36
C VAL A 391 -10.12 -15.50 25.77
N TRP A 392 -9.13 -14.65 26.07
CA TRP A 392 -9.00 -13.99 27.35
C TRP A 392 -10.13 -13.01 27.61
N LEU A 393 -10.55 -12.21 26.63
CA LEU A 393 -11.70 -11.32 26.72
C LEU A 393 -13.00 -12.09 27.03
N GLY A 394 -13.18 -13.27 26.42
CA GLY A 394 -14.28 -14.18 26.72
C GLY A 394 -14.25 -14.69 28.17
N ALA A 395 -13.07 -15.08 28.67
CA ALA A 395 -12.90 -15.49 30.05
C ALA A 395 -13.19 -14.35 31.06
N VAL A 396 -12.64 -13.16 30.80
CA VAL A 396 -12.89 -11.96 31.63
C VAL A 396 -14.36 -11.53 31.55
N GLY A 397 -14.99 -11.59 30.39
CA GLY A 397 -16.43 -11.35 30.22
C GLY A 397 -17.30 -12.28 31.05
N SER A 398 -16.93 -13.57 31.15
CA SER A 398 -17.62 -14.52 32.03
C SER A 398 -17.51 -14.15 33.51
N MET A 399 -16.38 -13.57 33.93
CA MET A 399 -16.17 -13.07 35.30
C MET A 399 -17.01 -11.81 35.59
N VAL A 400 -17.17 -10.91 34.60
CA VAL A 400 -18.08 -9.76 34.69
C VAL A 400 -19.52 -10.24 34.89
N ILE A 401 -19.97 -11.22 34.10
CA ILE A 401 -21.31 -11.82 34.27
C ILE A 401 -21.44 -12.44 35.65
N GLY A 402 -20.41 -13.13 36.16
CA GLY A 402 -20.41 -13.71 37.49
C GLY A 402 -20.43 -12.70 38.64
N ALA A 403 -19.84 -11.51 38.45
CA ALA A 403 -19.94 -10.42 39.41
C ALA A 403 -21.33 -9.78 39.47
N LEU A 404 -22.01 -9.71 38.31
CA LEU A 404 -23.37 -9.17 38.19
C LEU A 404 -24.45 -10.18 38.62
N LYS A 405 -24.21 -11.47 38.34
CA LYS A 405 -25.16 -12.58 38.54
C LYS A 405 -24.44 -13.77 39.20
N PRO A 406 -24.19 -13.71 40.52
CA PRO A 406 -23.51 -14.77 41.25
C PRO A 406 -24.24 -16.11 41.19
N GLU A 407 -25.58 -16.10 41.03
CA GLU A 407 -26.45 -17.26 40.94
C GLU A 407 -26.32 -18.05 39.63
N PHE A 408 -25.71 -17.49 38.60
CA PHE A 408 -25.51 -18.21 37.35
C PHE A 408 -24.40 -19.28 37.52
N SER A 409 -24.63 -20.49 37.03
CA SER A 409 -23.58 -21.50 36.98
C SER A 409 -22.42 -21.04 36.09
N MET A 410 -21.24 -21.54 36.36
CA MET A 410 -20.04 -21.20 35.57
C MET A 410 -20.24 -21.48 34.08
N MET A 411 -20.89 -22.57 33.72
CA MET A 411 -21.19 -22.94 32.32
C MET A 411 -22.06 -21.87 31.63
N LYS A 412 -23.10 -21.37 32.29
CA LYS A 412 -23.96 -20.32 31.76
C LYS A 412 -23.20 -19.02 31.52
N ARG A 413 -22.31 -18.62 32.44
CA ARG A 413 -21.49 -17.40 32.31
C ARG A 413 -20.55 -17.50 31.11
N ILE A 414 -19.86 -18.63 30.97
CA ILE A 414 -18.94 -18.87 29.85
C ILE A 414 -19.72 -18.87 28.52
N ALA A 415 -20.83 -19.60 28.46
CA ALA A 415 -21.65 -19.66 27.23
C ALA A 415 -22.15 -18.29 26.79
N LEU A 416 -22.70 -17.48 27.71
CA LEU A 416 -23.16 -16.12 27.41
C LEU A 416 -22.03 -15.22 26.89
N SER A 417 -20.89 -15.27 27.56
CA SER A 417 -19.72 -14.47 27.15
C SER A 417 -19.20 -14.92 25.78
N ALA A 418 -19.03 -16.23 25.55
CA ALA A 418 -18.51 -16.77 24.31
C ALA A 418 -19.43 -16.50 23.11
N ILE A 419 -20.74 -16.72 23.26
CA ILE A 419 -21.71 -16.44 22.18
C ILE A 419 -21.69 -14.93 21.83
N SER A 420 -21.72 -14.06 22.85
CA SER A 420 -21.66 -12.61 22.62
C SER A 420 -20.38 -12.22 21.89
N LEU A 421 -19.26 -12.79 22.28
CA LEU A 421 -17.94 -12.48 21.69
C LEU A 421 -17.84 -12.96 20.24
N VAL A 422 -18.30 -14.18 19.94
CA VAL A 422 -18.29 -14.70 18.55
C VAL A 422 -19.11 -13.78 17.64
N ILE A 423 -20.31 -13.36 18.10
CA ILE A 423 -21.14 -12.43 17.33
C ILE A 423 -20.42 -11.09 17.12
N VAL A 424 -19.73 -10.55 18.15
CA VAL A 424 -18.96 -9.30 18.03
C VAL A 424 -17.86 -9.45 16.99
N VAL A 425 -17.09 -10.54 17.04
CA VAL A 425 -16.00 -10.79 16.07
C VAL A 425 -16.54 -10.87 14.64
N VAL A 426 -17.62 -11.61 14.43
CA VAL A 426 -18.27 -11.72 13.11
C VAL A 426 -18.72 -10.34 12.62
N LEU A 427 -19.40 -9.57 13.47
CA LEU A 427 -19.88 -8.24 13.10
C LEU A 427 -18.72 -7.27 12.80
N LEU A 428 -17.63 -7.34 13.54
CA LEU A 428 -16.45 -6.51 13.27
C LEU A 428 -15.82 -6.82 11.92
N ILE A 429 -15.72 -8.09 11.54
CA ILE A 429 -15.23 -8.49 10.21
C ILE A 429 -16.09 -7.86 9.10
N PHE A 430 -17.42 -7.86 9.27
CA PHE A 430 -18.33 -7.26 8.29
C PHE A 430 -18.33 -5.73 8.28
N LEU A 431 -18.20 -5.08 9.44
CA LEU A 431 -18.35 -3.62 9.56
C LEU A 431 -17.04 -2.85 9.36
N VAL A 432 -15.92 -3.45 9.72
CA VAL A 432 -14.60 -2.80 9.74
C VAL A 432 -13.67 -3.37 8.67
N GLY A 433 -14.06 -4.48 8.03
CA GLY A 433 -13.37 -5.00 6.84
C GLY A 433 -12.15 -5.86 7.08
N SER A 434 -11.69 -6.04 8.29
CA SER A 434 -10.71 -7.02 8.77
C SER A 434 -10.36 -6.70 10.22
N VAL A 435 -10.22 -7.71 11.01
CA VAL A 435 -9.83 -7.55 12.43
C VAL A 435 -8.36 -7.86 12.59
#